data_e544a79b3dad014ea09afcf19d768e57
#
_entry.id   e544a79b3dad014ea09afcf19d768e57
#
_cell.length_a   1.000
_cell.length_b   1.000
_cell.length_c   1.000
_cell.angle_alpha   90.00
_cell.angle_beta   90.00
_cell.angle_gamma   90.00
#
_symmetry.space_group_name_H-M   'P 1'
#
loop_
_entity.id
_entity.type
_entity.pdbx_description
1 polymer ?
#
loop_
_entity_poly.entity_id
_entity_poly.type
_entity_poly.pdbx_seq_one_letter_code
_entity_poly.pdbx_strand_id
1 'polypeptide(L)'
;MMTVRIYKEVEFDASHRLLHYVGKCHNLHGHRWKVEVWIEGGPDPVNCIVLDYARIKQVVQRFDHQIVLNEADPMVAAIEAFHPVITTEGDPTSELLAKIIADDLDAECRSAGVAARVTSIRVWESPNACAELVR
;
A
#
# COMPACT_ATOMS: atom_id res chain seq x y z
N MET A 1 -27.12 4.56 -14.50
CA MET A 1 -26.17 4.68 -13.40
C MET A 1 -24.79 4.89 -13.99
N MET A 2 -24.04 5.89 -13.52
CA MET A 2 -22.70 6.14 -14.05
C MET A 2 -21.63 5.43 -13.24
N THR A 3 -20.56 5.07 -13.90
CA THR A 3 -19.35 4.54 -13.30
C THR A 3 -18.24 5.59 -13.43
N VAL A 4 -17.62 5.90 -12.33
CA VAL A 4 -16.56 6.91 -12.27
C VAL A 4 -15.29 6.26 -11.77
N ARG A 5 -14.17 6.58 -12.38
CA ARG A 5 -12.85 6.20 -11.91
C ARG A 5 -12.20 7.40 -11.25
N ILE A 6 -11.82 7.23 -9.98
CA ILE A 6 -11.08 8.24 -9.25
C ILE A 6 -9.62 7.84 -9.13
N TYR A 7 -8.76 8.83 -8.93
CA TYR A 7 -7.32 8.68 -8.79
C TYR A 7 -6.84 9.41 -7.55
N LYS A 8 -5.94 8.77 -6.81
CA LYS A 8 -5.26 9.42 -5.68
C LYS A 8 -3.82 8.96 -5.63
N GLU A 9 -2.92 9.89 -5.41
CA GLU A 9 -1.49 9.66 -5.21
C GLU A 9 -1.14 9.95 -3.75
N VAL A 10 -0.39 9.05 -3.11
CA VAL A 10 0.02 9.18 -1.73
C VAL A 10 1.49 8.80 -1.62
N GLU A 11 2.27 9.59 -0.89
CA GLU A 11 3.67 9.29 -0.60
C GLU A 11 3.85 8.92 0.87
N PHE A 12 4.83 8.06 1.15
CA PHE A 12 5.25 7.74 2.51
C PHE A 12 6.71 7.33 2.53
N ASP A 13 7.35 7.52 3.68
CA ASP A 13 8.72 7.08 3.91
C ASP A 13 8.68 5.81 4.75
N ALA A 14 9.34 4.74 4.28
CA ALA A 14 9.38 3.48 5.00
C ALA A 14 10.63 2.70 4.68
N SER A 15 11.06 1.91 5.64
CA SER A 15 12.20 1.00 5.49
C SER A 15 11.72 -0.41 5.25
N HIS A 16 12.51 -1.17 4.52
CA HIS A 16 12.28 -2.60 4.33
C HIS A 16 13.59 -3.33 4.05
N ARG A 17 13.53 -4.64 4.07
CA ARG A 17 14.57 -5.50 3.49
C ARG A 17 13.94 -6.73 2.87
N LEU A 18 14.65 -7.31 1.92
CA LEU A 18 14.22 -8.53 1.24
C LEU A 18 15.02 -9.71 1.81
N LEU A 19 14.38 -10.51 2.65
CA LEU A 19 15.02 -11.61 3.37
C LEU A 19 15.63 -12.65 2.40
N HIS A 20 14.93 -12.93 1.31
CA HIS A 20 15.32 -13.97 0.35
C HIS A 20 16.09 -13.45 -0.85
N TYR A 21 16.46 -12.17 -0.85
CA TYR A 21 17.19 -11.57 -1.96
C TYR A 21 18.69 -11.57 -1.69
N VAL A 22 19.49 -11.88 -2.72
CA VAL A 22 20.95 -11.81 -2.66
C VAL A 22 21.41 -10.52 -3.31
N GLY A 23 21.91 -9.59 -2.51
CA GLY A 23 22.36 -8.28 -2.97
C GLY A 23 22.07 -7.17 -1.97
N LYS A 24 22.18 -5.91 -2.39
CA LYS A 24 22.02 -4.75 -1.51
C LYS A 24 20.66 -4.66 -0.83
N CYS A 25 19.60 -5.14 -1.50
CA CYS A 25 18.24 -5.07 -0.96
C CYS A 25 18.01 -6.03 0.21
N HIS A 26 18.94 -6.94 0.47
CA HIS A 26 18.93 -7.74 1.69
C HIS A 26 19.24 -6.89 2.92
N ASN A 27 19.96 -5.80 2.76
CA ASN A 27 20.24 -4.87 3.86
C ASN A 27 19.00 -4.01 4.12
N LEU A 28 18.79 -3.68 5.39
CA LEU A 28 17.72 -2.76 5.76
C LEU A 28 18.01 -1.38 5.18
N HIS A 29 17.05 -0.84 4.45
CA HIS A 29 17.18 0.46 3.79
C HIS A 29 15.81 1.11 3.65
N GLY A 30 15.79 2.40 3.35
CA GLY A 30 14.56 3.16 3.22
C GLY A 30 14.38 3.77 1.85
N HIS A 31 13.12 4.02 1.52
CA HIS A 31 12.70 4.72 0.31
C HIS A 31 11.61 5.73 0.62
N ARG A 32 11.49 6.72 -0.25
CA ARG A 32 10.28 7.51 -0.34
C ARG A 32 9.37 6.84 -1.37
N TRP A 33 8.39 6.13 -0.88
CA TRP A 33 7.44 5.40 -1.70
C TRP A 33 6.35 6.32 -2.24
N LYS A 34 5.92 6.08 -3.45
CA LYS A 34 4.75 6.74 -4.01
C LYS A 34 3.77 5.67 -4.46
N VAL A 35 2.52 5.82 -4.03
CA VAL A 35 1.44 4.91 -4.39
C VAL A 35 0.42 5.69 -5.21
N GLU A 36 0.12 5.19 -6.39
CA GLU A 36 -0.94 5.73 -7.25
C GLU A 36 -2.08 4.73 -7.28
N VAL A 37 -3.29 5.20 -6.98
CA VAL A 37 -4.46 4.34 -6.83
C VAL A 37 -5.56 4.79 -7.78
N TRP A 38 -6.14 3.83 -8.51
CA TRP A 38 -7.35 4.02 -9.31
C TRP A 38 -8.45 3.15 -8.72
N ILE A 39 -9.56 3.79 -8.37
CA ILE A 39 -10.75 3.13 -7.81
C ILE A 39 -11.93 3.45 -8.71
N GLU A 40 -12.73 2.45 -9.02
CA GLU A 40 -13.88 2.57 -9.90
C GLU A 40 -15.15 2.18 -9.16
N GLY A 41 -16.20 2.99 -9.32
CA GLY A 41 -17.49 2.70 -8.72
C GLY A 41 -18.53 3.77 -9.06
N GLY A 42 -19.75 3.54 -8.56
CA GLY A 42 -20.82 4.52 -8.65
C GLY A 42 -20.73 5.52 -7.49
N PRO A 43 -20.87 6.81 -7.76
CA PRO A 43 -20.94 7.78 -6.67
C PRO A 43 -22.15 7.51 -5.78
N ASP A 44 -22.00 7.78 -4.50
CA ASP A 44 -23.11 7.74 -3.54
C ASP A 44 -24.22 8.68 -4.02
N PRO A 45 -25.50 8.27 -3.96
CA PRO A 45 -26.59 9.08 -4.48
C PRO A 45 -26.84 10.35 -3.66
N VAL A 46 -26.34 10.44 -2.44
CA VAL A 46 -26.55 11.60 -1.56
C VAL A 46 -25.36 12.55 -1.61
N ASN A 47 -24.14 12.07 -1.34
CA ASN A 47 -22.96 12.93 -1.31
C ASN A 47 -22.19 12.99 -2.61
N CYS A 48 -22.54 12.15 -3.59
CA CYS A 48 -21.93 12.12 -4.93
C CYS A 48 -20.45 11.73 -4.94
N ILE A 49 -19.99 11.00 -3.93
CA ILE A 49 -18.60 10.57 -3.75
C ILE A 49 -18.50 9.08 -4.01
N VAL A 50 -17.47 8.64 -4.76
CA VAL A 50 -17.14 7.21 -4.92
C VAL A 50 -16.48 6.69 -3.63
N LEU A 51 -15.39 7.32 -3.22
CA LEU A 51 -14.71 7.10 -1.95
C LEU A 51 -13.95 8.38 -1.62
N ASP A 52 -14.03 8.83 -0.38
CA ASP A 52 -13.33 10.03 0.06
C ASP A 52 -11.82 9.85 -0.11
N TYR A 53 -11.18 10.80 -0.76
CA TYR A 53 -9.72 10.79 -0.97
C TYR A 53 -8.95 10.72 0.34
N ALA A 54 -9.47 11.32 1.41
CA ALA A 54 -8.84 11.26 2.72
C ALA A 54 -8.79 9.83 3.27
N ARG A 55 -9.76 8.99 2.96
CA ARG A 55 -9.77 7.58 3.37
C ARG A 55 -8.71 6.78 2.62
N ILE A 56 -8.50 7.07 1.34
CA ILE A 56 -7.43 6.45 0.56
C ILE A 56 -6.08 6.81 1.18
N LYS A 57 -5.84 8.09 1.43
CA LYS A 57 -4.60 8.56 2.05
C LYS A 57 -4.36 7.89 3.39
N GLN A 58 -5.36 7.80 4.24
CA GLN A 58 -5.26 7.21 5.57
C GLN A 58 -4.86 5.73 5.51
N VAL A 59 -5.45 4.96 4.58
CA VAL A 59 -5.11 3.55 4.40
C VAL A 59 -3.66 3.38 3.98
N VAL A 60 -3.21 4.16 3.01
CA VAL A 60 -1.84 4.05 2.47
C VAL A 60 -0.82 4.53 3.50
N GLN A 61 -1.12 5.59 4.24
CA GLN A 61 -0.16 6.18 5.19
C GLN A 61 0.08 5.38 6.46
N ARG A 62 -0.59 4.23 6.64
CA ARG A 62 -0.23 3.35 7.75
C ARG A 62 1.21 2.85 7.68
N PHE A 63 1.81 2.88 6.50
CA PHE A 63 3.20 2.51 6.29
C PHE A 63 4.20 3.64 6.57
N ASP A 64 3.70 4.89 6.70
CA ASP A 64 4.58 6.04 6.84
C ASP A 64 5.39 5.99 8.14
N HIS A 65 6.70 6.20 8.03
CA HIS A 65 7.65 6.11 9.15
C HIS A 65 7.67 4.72 9.81
N GLN A 66 7.40 3.69 9.04
CA GLN A 66 7.39 2.31 9.54
C GLN A 66 8.53 1.50 8.96
N ILE A 67 8.83 0.41 9.65
CA ILE A 67 9.73 -0.64 9.18
C ILE A 67 8.85 -1.81 8.75
N VAL A 68 9.02 -2.28 7.53
CA VAL A 68 8.22 -3.36 6.95
C VAL A 68 9.13 -4.55 6.66
N LEU A 69 8.83 -5.69 7.26
CA LEU A 69 9.65 -6.89 7.16
C LEU A 69 8.80 -8.13 6.89
N ASN A 70 9.39 -9.10 6.22
CA ASN A 70 8.83 -10.44 6.12
C ASN A 70 8.60 -10.99 7.53
N GLU A 71 7.44 -11.59 7.79
CA GLU A 71 7.11 -12.16 9.11
C GLU A 71 8.08 -13.24 9.56
N ALA A 72 8.75 -13.91 8.61
CA ALA A 72 9.76 -14.92 8.88
C ALA A 72 11.16 -14.34 9.13
N ASP A 73 11.32 -13.02 9.01
CA ASP A 73 12.61 -12.35 9.17
C ASP A 73 13.01 -12.34 10.65
N PRO A 74 14.18 -12.88 11.02
CA PRO A 74 14.65 -12.84 12.40
C PRO A 74 14.91 -11.42 12.91
N MET A 75 15.03 -10.43 12.03
CA MET A 75 15.20 -9.04 12.41
C MET A 75 13.95 -8.47 13.11
N VAL A 76 12.76 -9.05 12.86
CA VAL A 76 11.51 -8.59 13.47
C VAL A 76 11.61 -8.55 14.98
N ALA A 77 11.98 -9.67 15.60
CA ALA A 77 12.07 -9.75 17.07
C ALA A 77 13.11 -8.77 17.63
N ALA A 78 14.23 -8.61 16.94
CA ALA A 78 15.29 -7.70 17.38
C ALA A 78 14.84 -6.23 17.35
N ILE A 79 14.14 -5.82 16.30
CA ILE A 79 13.68 -4.44 16.15
C ILE A 79 12.49 -4.15 17.06
N GLU A 80 11.59 -5.11 17.25
CA GLU A 80 10.39 -4.92 18.08
C GLU A 80 10.73 -4.65 19.56
N ALA A 81 11.95 -4.92 19.98
CA ALA A 81 12.42 -4.49 21.30
C ALA A 81 12.46 -2.96 21.43
N PHE A 82 12.49 -2.23 20.32
CA PHE A 82 12.65 -0.77 20.29
C PHE A 82 11.53 -0.05 19.54
N HIS A 83 10.95 -0.69 18.53
CA HIS A 83 10.02 -0.04 17.62
C HIS A 83 9.07 -1.07 17.01
N PRO A 84 7.77 -0.73 16.84
CA PRO A 84 6.84 -1.61 16.15
C PRO A 84 7.27 -1.88 14.71
N VAL A 85 6.98 -3.07 14.22
CA VAL A 85 7.28 -3.49 12.85
C VAL A 85 5.98 -3.93 12.17
N ILE A 86 5.79 -3.51 10.93
CA ILE A 86 4.74 -4.06 10.08
C ILE A 86 5.29 -5.32 9.44
N THR A 87 4.62 -6.45 9.63
CA THR A 87 5.05 -7.72 9.04
C THR A 87 4.18 -8.07 7.84
N THR A 88 4.79 -8.75 6.88
CA THR A 88 4.12 -9.21 5.66
C THR A 88 4.32 -10.71 5.45
N GLU A 89 3.38 -11.34 4.77
CA GLU A 89 3.50 -12.75 4.38
C GLU A 89 4.36 -12.86 3.11
N GLY A 90 5.66 -12.82 3.28
CA GLY A 90 6.66 -12.79 2.22
C GLY A 90 7.49 -11.52 2.28
N ASP A 91 8.45 -11.40 1.39
CA ASP A 91 9.30 -10.22 1.32
C ASP A 91 8.50 -8.99 0.89
N PRO A 92 8.64 -7.85 1.59
CA PRO A 92 7.88 -6.64 1.29
C PRO A 92 8.43 -5.90 0.07
N THR A 93 8.25 -6.50 -1.08
CA THR A 93 8.55 -5.91 -2.38
C THR A 93 7.47 -4.92 -2.79
N SER A 94 7.74 -4.10 -3.79
CA SER A 94 6.71 -3.23 -4.37
C SER A 94 5.53 -4.04 -4.92
N GLU A 95 5.79 -5.24 -5.45
CA GLU A 95 4.75 -6.15 -5.94
C GLU A 95 3.82 -6.62 -4.82
N LEU A 96 4.39 -7.07 -3.71
CA LEU A 96 3.59 -7.53 -2.56
C LEU A 96 2.85 -6.36 -1.90
N LEU A 97 3.50 -5.22 -1.75
CA LEU A 97 2.86 -4.04 -1.19
C LEU A 97 1.70 -3.55 -2.05
N ALA A 98 1.82 -3.64 -3.38
CA ALA A 98 0.71 -3.31 -4.26
C ALA A 98 -0.52 -4.17 -3.97
N LYS A 99 -0.32 -5.47 -3.78
CA LYS A 99 -1.42 -6.40 -3.43
C LYS A 99 -2.02 -6.06 -2.07
N ILE A 100 -1.18 -5.88 -1.07
CA ILE A 100 -1.63 -5.60 0.31
C ILE A 100 -2.43 -4.30 0.35
N ILE A 101 -1.92 -3.24 -0.25
CA ILE A 101 -2.59 -1.94 -0.25
C ILE A 101 -3.90 -1.99 -1.04
N ALA A 102 -3.92 -2.69 -2.18
CA ALA A 102 -5.14 -2.86 -2.95
C ALA A 102 -6.22 -3.60 -2.13
N ASP A 103 -5.83 -4.67 -1.44
CA ASP A 103 -6.76 -5.41 -0.58
C ASP A 103 -7.25 -4.56 0.60
N ASP A 104 -6.37 -3.76 1.21
CA ASP A 104 -6.74 -2.84 2.29
C ASP A 104 -7.74 -1.79 1.79
N LEU A 105 -7.55 -1.27 0.59
CA LEU A 105 -8.45 -0.27 0.00
C LEU A 105 -9.80 -0.88 -0.37
N ASP A 106 -9.81 -2.11 -0.89
CA ASP A 106 -11.08 -2.82 -1.13
C ASP A 106 -11.85 -3.03 0.17
N ALA A 107 -11.14 -3.38 1.24
CA ALA A 107 -11.74 -3.52 2.57
C ALA A 107 -12.30 -2.17 3.06
N GLU A 108 -11.61 -1.08 2.79
CA GLU A 108 -12.08 0.27 3.13
C GLU A 108 -13.36 0.64 2.37
N CYS A 109 -13.44 0.28 1.09
CA CYS A 109 -14.66 0.47 0.31
C CYS A 109 -15.83 -0.29 0.95
N ARG A 110 -15.62 -1.54 1.34
CA ARG A 110 -16.66 -2.33 2.02
C ARG A 110 -17.07 -1.70 3.35
N SER A 111 -16.09 -1.26 4.13
CA SER A 111 -16.34 -0.60 5.42
C SER A 111 -17.12 0.70 5.25
N ALA A 112 -16.87 1.44 4.19
CA ALA A 112 -17.59 2.67 3.86
C ALA A 112 -18.98 2.40 3.27
N GLY A 113 -19.31 1.15 2.97
CA GLY A 113 -20.59 0.80 2.36
C GLY A 113 -20.72 1.27 0.91
N VAL A 114 -19.61 1.44 0.20
CA VAL A 114 -19.62 1.88 -1.19
C VAL A 114 -19.37 0.72 -2.15
N ALA A 115 -20.05 0.74 -3.28
CA ALA A 115 -19.90 -0.26 -4.35
C ALA A 115 -18.74 0.19 -5.26
N ALA A 116 -17.52 0.04 -4.79
CA ALA A 116 -16.32 0.45 -5.50
C ALA A 116 -15.19 -0.55 -5.26
N ARG A 117 -14.22 -0.56 -6.13
CA ARG A 117 -13.06 -1.45 -6.04
C ARG A 117 -11.83 -0.81 -6.65
N VAL A 118 -10.67 -1.22 -6.19
CA VAL A 118 -9.40 -0.87 -6.83
C VAL A 118 -9.32 -1.58 -8.18
N THR A 119 -9.07 -0.82 -9.23
CA THR A 119 -8.87 -1.37 -10.59
C THR A 119 -7.40 -1.43 -10.97
N SER A 120 -6.61 -0.50 -10.44
CA SER A 120 -5.17 -0.44 -10.69
C SER A 120 -4.48 0.25 -9.53
N ILE A 121 -3.27 -0.19 -9.25
CA ILE A 121 -2.41 0.44 -8.24
C ILE A 121 -0.97 0.35 -8.72
N ARG A 122 -0.22 1.44 -8.59
CA ARG A 122 1.22 1.45 -8.82
C ARG A 122 1.93 1.77 -7.52
N VAL A 123 2.93 0.98 -7.19
CA VAL A 123 3.79 1.22 -6.03
C VAL A 123 5.19 1.51 -6.54
N TRP A 124 5.61 2.76 -6.41
CA TRP A 124 6.91 3.25 -6.81
C TRP A 124 7.87 3.15 -5.63
N GLU A 125 8.89 2.33 -5.78
CA GLU A 125 9.98 2.23 -4.81
C GLU A 125 10.94 3.39 -4.95
N SER A 126 11.13 3.86 -6.18
CA SER A 126 11.99 4.97 -6.54
C SER A 126 11.36 5.72 -7.73
N PRO A 127 11.91 6.89 -8.12
CA PRO A 127 11.33 7.66 -9.24
C PRO A 127 11.31 6.92 -10.59
N ASN A 128 12.07 5.84 -10.73
CA ASN A 128 12.20 5.12 -12.00
C ASN A 128 11.83 3.65 -11.95
N ALA A 129 11.25 3.18 -10.86
CA ALA A 129 10.89 1.77 -10.71
C ALA A 129 9.60 1.59 -9.94
N CYS A 130 8.63 0.93 -10.53
CA CYS A 130 7.36 0.62 -9.87
C CYS A 130 6.86 -0.76 -10.23
N ALA A 131 5.99 -1.28 -9.39
CA ALA A 131 5.16 -2.43 -9.71
C ALA A 131 3.72 -1.95 -9.90
N GLU A 132 3.05 -2.44 -10.91
CA GLU A 132 1.65 -2.14 -11.17
C GLU A 132 0.82 -3.42 -11.04
N LEU A 133 -0.21 -3.36 -10.21
CA LEU A 133 -1.23 -4.40 -10.11
C LEU A 133 -2.46 -3.93 -10.89
N VAL A 134 -2.89 -4.73 -11.85
CA VAL A 134 -4.06 -4.46 -12.68
C VAL A 134 -5.09 -5.53 -12.43
N ARG A 135 -6.32 -5.14 -12.27
CA ARG A 135 -7.44 -6.05 -12.05
C ARG A 135 -8.50 -5.94 -13.13
#